data_e0c301f8ad9ce519d5d20b6ddc7bfce7
#
_entry.id   e0c301f8ad9ce519d5d20b6ddc7bfce7
#
_cell.length_a   1.000
_cell.length_b   1.000
_cell.length_c   1.000
_cell.angle_alpha   90.00
_cell.angle_beta   90.00
_cell.angle_gamma   90.00
#
_symmetry.space_group_name_H-M   'P 1'
#
loop_
_entity.id
_entity.type
_entity.pdbx_description
1 polymer ?
#
loop_
_entity_poly.entity_id
_entity_poly.type
_entity_poly.pdbx_seq_one_letter_code
_entity_poly.pdbx_strand_id
1 'polypeptide(L)'
;MEDKRISKAVIARLPRYYRYLGEISEEGIERISSKELSVRMKVTASQIRQDLNNFGGFGQQGYGYNVKYLYNEIGKILGIDRQHNLIVIGAGNLGNALTNYTNFEKRGFVIKAMFDVKPQLIGKEIRKVKIYHLDTLEDYISKHQIQIAVLSIPKNEAIAVAKRLVNAGIKAILNFAHTDLEVPEDVIVENVHLSDFLMKLSYRVSSLTENR
;
A
#
# COMPACT_ATOMS: atom_id res chain seq x y z
N MET A 1 -26.24 -14.69 5.53
CA MET A 1 -24.84 -15.13 5.34
C MET A 1 -24.01 -14.39 6.37
N GLU A 2 -23.44 -15.11 7.33
CA GLU A 2 -22.51 -14.49 8.29
C GLU A 2 -21.34 -13.88 7.54
N ASP A 3 -21.17 -12.60 7.75
CA ASP A 3 -20.03 -11.83 7.20
C ASP A 3 -18.77 -12.31 7.93
N LYS A 4 -18.14 -13.35 7.38
CA LYS A 4 -16.93 -13.95 7.95
C LYS A 4 -15.83 -12.90 7.84
N ARG A 5 -15.68 -12.04 8.86
CA ARG A 5 -14.62 -11.02 8.91
C ARG A 5 -13.27 -11.69 8.72
N ILE A 6 -12.72 -11.52 7.54
CA ILE A 6 -11.39 -12.02 7.20
C ILE A 6 -10.37 -11.36 8.14
N SER A 7 -9.48 -12.16 8.72
CA SER A 7 -8.53 -11.62 9.71
C SER A 7 -7.57 -10.61 9.07
N LYS A 8 -7.22 -9.56 9.81
CA LYS A 8 -6.23 -8.55 9.38
C LYS A 8 -4.91 -9.18 8.94
N ALA A 9 -4.51 -10.30 9.57
CA ALA A 9 -3.30 -11.03 9.23
C ALA A 9 -3.36 -11.67 7.83
N VAL A 10 -4.52 -12.16 7.41
CA VAL A 10 -4.73 -12.68 6.04
C VAL A 10 -4.67 -11.54 5.03
N ILE A 11 -5.41 -10.45 5.29
CA ILE A 11 -5.41 -9.27 4.41
C ILE A 11 -3.99 -8.72 4.22
N ALA A 12 -3.19 -8.63 5.30
CA ALA A 12 -1.81 -8.15 5.24
C ALA A 12 -0.88 -9.01 4.37
N ARG A 13 -1.23 -10.29 4.12
CA ARG A 13 -0.47 -11.19 3.23
C ARG A 13 -0.89 -11.12 1.77
N LEU A 14 -2.10 -10.67 1.46
CA LEU A 14 -2.62 -10.63 0.08
C LEU A 14 -1.74 -9.84 -0.90
N PRO A 15 -1.18 -8.66 -0.56
CA PRO A 15 -0.27 -7.94 -1.46
C PRO A 15 0.96 -8.76 -1.86
N ARG A 16 1.42 -9.64 -0.96
CA ARG A 16 2.53 -10.54 -1.23
C ARG A 16 2.13 -11.65 -2.21
N TYR A 17 0.95 -12.26 -2.04
CA TYR A 17 0.40 -13.23 -3.00
C TYR A 17 0.26 -12.57 -4.38
N TYR A 18 -0.33 -11.39 -4.45
CA TYR A 18 -0.53 -10.65 -5.69
C TYR A 18 0.78 -10.44 -6.45
N ARG A 19 1.85 -9.99 -5.75
CA ARG A 19 3.16 -9.77 -6.35
C ARG A 19 3.76 -11.06 -6.90
N TYR A 20 3.82 -12.13 -6.12
CA TYR A 20 4.40 -13.40 -6.58
C TYR A 20 3.61 -14.03 -7.72
N LEU A 21 2.30 -13.94 -7.71
CA LEU A 21 1.47 -14.44 -8.81
C LEU A 21 1.68 -13.63 -10.09
N GLY A 22 1.90 -12.32 -9.98
CA GLY A 22 2.27 -11.47 -11.11
C GLY A 22 3.59 -11.91 -11.73
N GLU A 23 4.64 -12.09 -10.92
CA GLU A 23 5.95 -12.61 -11.36
C GLU A 23 5.82 -13.98 -12.05
N ILE A 24 5.07 -14.91 -11.45
CA ILE A 24 4.82 -16.25 -11.99
C ILE A 24 4.05 -16.19 -13.32
N SER A 25 3.10 -15.27 -13.44
CA SER A 25 2.35 -15.05 -14.69
C SER A 25 3.25 -14.51 -15.80
N GLU A 26 4.19 -13.62 -15.48
CA GLU A 26 5.19 -13.10 -16.43
C GLU A 26 6.16 -14.20 -16.90
N GLU A 27 6.44 -15.20 -16.08
CA GLU A 27 7.20 -16.41 -16.44
C GLU A 27 6.42 -17.35 -17.36
N GLY A 28 5.15 -17.08 -17.66
CA GLY A 28 4.29 -17.92 -18.50
C GLY A 28 3.74 -19.18 -17.80
N ILE A 29 3.83 -19.25 -16.47
CA ILE A 29 3.32 -20.38 -15.70
C ILE A 29 1.81 -20.23 -15.51
N GLU A 30 1.04 -21.13 -16.10
CA GLU A 30 -0.42 -21.09 -16.04
C GLU A 30 -1.01 -21.66 -14.75
N ARG A 31 -0.34 -22.65 -14.15
CA ARG A 31 -0.80 -23.34 -12.95
C ARG A 31 0.32 -23.51 -11.93
N ILE A 32 -0.05 -23.38 -10.65
CA ILE A 32 0.90 -23.56 -9.55
C ILE A 32 0.22 -24.28 -8.37
N SER A 33 0.93 -25.23 -7.78
CA SER A 33 0.48 -25.88 -6.54
C SER A 33 0.76 -25.02 -5.31
N SER A 34 0.03 -25.28 -4.21
CA SER A 34 0.33 -24.64 -2.93
C SER A 34 1.75 -24.97 -2.44
N LYS A 35 2.33 -26.11 -2.81
CA LYS A 35 3.70 -26.51 -2.47
C LYS A 35 4.71 -25.66 -3.23
N GLU A 36 4.59 -25.50 -4.53
CA GLU A 36 5.49 -24.68 -5.36
C GLU A 36 5.41 -23.20 -4.95
N LEU A 37 4.20 -22.68 -4.74
CA LEU A 37 3.98 -21.31 -4.28
C LEU A 37 4.60 -21.09 -2.89
N SER A 38 4.54 -22.10 -2.00
CA SER A 38 5.13 -22.05 -0.66
C SER A 38 6.65 -21.90 -0.68
N VAL A 39 7.32 -22.57 -1.62
CA VAL A 39 8.77 -22.44 -1.82
C VAL A 39 9.13 -21.02 -2.24
N ARG A 40 8.43 -20.47 -3.23
CA ARG A 40 8.67 -19.09 -3.71
C ARG A 40 8.40 -18.04 -2.63
N MET A 41 7.33 -18.22 -1.89
CA MET A 41 6.90 -17.26 -0.85
C MET A 41 7.60 -17.49 0.50
N LYS A 42 8.32 -18.59 0.72
CA LYS A 42 8.92 -18.97 2.01
C LYS A 42 7.88 -18.97 3.14
N VAL A 43 6.74 -19.59 2.91
CA VAL A 43 5.66 -19.86 3.85
C VAL A 43 5.21 -21.32 3.71
N THR A 44 4.40 -21.85 4.62
CA THR A 44 3.93 -23.24 4.49
C THR A 44 2.82 -23.36 3.45
N ALA A 45 2.75 -24.51 2.76
CA ALA A 45 1.63 -24.80 1.84
C ALA A 45 0.28 -24.86 2.57
N SER A 46 0.27 -25.23 3.85
CA SER A 46 -0.94 -25.20 4.68
C SER A 46 -1.44 -23.77 4.90
N GLN A 47 -0.54 -22.84 5.20
CA GLN A 47 -0.87 -21.43 5.36
C GLN A 47 -1.48 -20.85 4.07
N ILE A 48 -0.90 -21.16 2.90
CA ILE A 48 -1.45 -20.73 1.61
C ILE A 48 -2.87 -21.23 1.40
N ARG A 49 -3.10 -22.52 1.63
CA ARG A 49 -4.44 -23.08 1.51
C ARG A 49 -5.44 -22.44 2.47
N GLN A 50 -5.04 -22.24 3.72
CA GLN A 50 -5.87 -21.61 4.73
C GLN A 50 -6.21 -20.16 4.37
N ASP A 51 -5.22 -19.36 3.93
CA ASP A 51 -5.42 -17.98 3.54
C ASP A 51 -6.40 -17.87 2.36
N LEU A 52 -6.16 -18.66 1.31
CA LEU A 52 -6.97 -18.60 0.10
C LEU A 52 -8.39 -19.15 0.30
N ASN A 53 -8.59 -20.12 1.20
CA ASN A 53 -9.92 -20.63 1.53
C ASN A 53 -10.84 -19.59 2.20
N ASN A 54 -10.30 -18.51 2.78
CA ASN A 54 -11.12 -17.42 3.31
C ASN A 54 -11.92 -16.67 2.23
N PHE A 55 -11.47 -16.73 0.99
CA PHE A 55 -12.06 -15.98 -0.14
C PHE A 55 -12.80 -16.87 -1.13
N GLY A 56 -12.98 -18.16 -0.82
CA GLY A 56 -13.59 -19.16 -1.69
C GLY A 56 -12.57 -20.17 -2.22
N GLY A 57 -13.06 -21.23 -2.84
CA GLY A 57 -12.22 -22.31 -3.34
C GLY A 57 -11.54 -21.97 -4.66
N PHE A 58 -10.38 -21.32 -4.62
CA PHE A 58 -9.61 -20.96 -5.81
C PHE A 58 -8.86 -22.13 -6.48
N GLY A 59 -8.78 -23.27 -5.82
CA GLY A 59 -8.08 -24.46 -6.32
C GLY A 59 -8.94 -25.70 -6.35
N GLN A 60 -8.71 -26.56 -7.33
CA GLN A 60 -9.21 -27.94 -7.33
C GLN A 60 -8.15 -28.87 -6.76
N GLN A 61 -8.58 -29.80 -5.93
CA GLN A 61 -7.68 -30.78 -5.33
C GLN A 61 -6.96 -31.57 -6.45
N GLY A 62 -5.64 -31.62 -6.41
CA GLY A 62 -4.79 -32.26 -7.41
C GLY A 62 -4.38 -31.40 -8.62
N TYR A 63 -5.11 -30.32 -8.90
CA TYR A 63 -4.84 -29.48 -10.11
C TYR A 63 -4.10 -28.13 -9.80
N GLY A 64 -3.98 -27.77 -8.51
CA GLY A 64 -3.39 -26.49 -8.11
C GLY A 64 -4.27 -25.29 -8.46
N TYR A 65 -3.66 -24.11 -8.44
CA TYR A 65 -4.32 -22.84 -8.72
C TYR A 65 -4.04 -22.41 -10.16
N ASN A 66 -5.05 -21.90 -10.86
CA ASN A 66 -4.83 -21.14 -12.08
C ASN A 66 -4.25 -19.77 -11.71
N VAL A 67 -3.04 -19.47 -12.19
CA VAL A 67 -2.26 -18.29 -11.79
C VAL A 67 -2.97 -17.00 -12.17
N LYS A 68 -3.40 -16.87 -13.41
CA LYS A 68 -4.07 -15.65 -13.90
C LYS A 68 -5.41 -15.40 -13.22
N TYR A 69 -6.18 -16.46 -12.99
CA TYR A 69 -7.45 -16.36 -12.29
C TYR A 69 -7.24 -15.91 -10.83
N LEU A 70 -6.34 -16.57 -10.10
CA LEU A 70 -6.03 -16.24 -8.72
C LEU A 70 -5.45 -14.82 -8.57
N TYR A 71 -4.58 -14.41 -9.48
CA TYR A 71 -4.03 -13.06 -9.54
C TYR A 71 -5.15 -12.00 -9.66
N ASN A 72 -6.08 -12.20 -10.60
CA ASN A 72 -7.19 -11.28 -10.80
C ASN A 72 -8.15 -11.23 -9.62
N GLU A 73 -8.47 -12.37 -9.02
CA GLU A 73 -9.36 -12.41 -7.85
C GLU A 73 -8.74 -11.73 -6.63
N ILE A 74 -7.45 -11.95 -6.37
CA ILE A 74 -6.75 -11.23 -5.31
C ILE A 74 -6.69 -9.71 -5.63
N GLY A 75 -6.51 -9.33 -6.87
CA GLY A 75 -6.58 -7.92 -7.30
C GLY A 75 -7.92 -7.28 -6.97
N LYS A 76 -9.04 -7.97 -7.23
CA LYS A 76 -10.41 -7.52 -6.86
C LYS A 76 -10.58 -7.40 -5.34
N ILE A 77 -10.12 -8.40 -4.58
CA ILE A 77 -10.18 -8.37 -3.11
C ILE A 77 -9.39 -7.18 -2.56
N LEU A 78 -8.23 -6.88 -3.12
CA LEU A 78 -7.41 -5.72 -2.76
C LEU A 78 -7.98 -4.39 -3.27
N GLY A 79 -9.00 -4.41 -4.14
CA GLY A 79 -9.60 -3.23 -4.75
C GLY A 79 -8.69 -2.53 -5.76
N ILE A 80 -7.64 -3.20 -6.25
CA ILE A 80 -6.68 -2.62 -7.21
C ILE A 80 -7.07 -2.90 -8.67
N ASP A 81 -8.25 -3.45 -8.90
CA ASP A 81 -8.92 -3.56 -10.19
C ASP A 81 -9.57 -2.23 -10.64
N ARG A 82 -9.55 -1.22 -9.77
CA ARG A 82 -10.05 0.13 -10.02
C ARG A 82 -8.99 1.19 -9.72
N GLN A 83 -9.18 2.38 -10.28
CA GLN A 83 -8.27 3.50 -10.06
C GLN A 83 -8.54 4.16 -8.71
N HIS A 84 -7.46 4.44 -7.96
CA HIS A 84 -7.46 5.25 -6.75
C HIS A 84 -6.64 6.53 -6.97
N ASN A 85 -7.28 7.67 -6.80
CA ASN A 85 -6.62 8.96 -6.91
C ASN A 85 -5.97 9.35 -5.58
N LEU A 86 -4.69 9.69 -5.64
CA LEU A 86 -3.88 10.07 -4.48
C LEU A 86 -3.38 11.49 -4.59
N ILE A 87 -3.11 12.09 -3.44
CA ILE A 87 -2.27 13.28 -3.31
C ILE A 87 -1.09 12.99 -2.37
N VAL A 88 0.02 13.70 -2.58
CA VAL A 88 1.20 13.60 -1.73
C VAL A 88 1.41 14.94 -1.03
N ILE A 89 1.48 14.91 0.30
CA ILE A 89 1.76 16.07 1.13
C ILE A 89 3.24 16.03 1.52
N GLY A 90 3.98 17.05 1.11
CA GLY A 90 5.43 17.15 1.20
C GLY A 90 6.10 16.79 -0.12
N ALA A 91 6.71 17.78 -0.80
CA ALA A 91 7.48 17.62 -2.03
C ALA A 91 9.00 17.56 -1.75
N GLY A 92 9.37 17.01 -0.59
CA GLY A 92 10.76 16.72 -0.23
C GLY A 92 11.28 15.45 -0.89
N ASN A 93 12.42 14.95 -0.45
CA ASN A 93 13.08 13.77 -1.04
C ASN A 93 12.18 12.54 -1.09
N LEU A 94 11.47 12.25 0.00
CA LEU A 94 10.58 11.08 0.05
C LEU A 94 9.35 11.26 -0.85
N GLY A 95 8.67 12.41 -0.79
CA GLY A 95 7.52 12.68 -1.65
C GLY A 95 7.89 12.61 -3.14
N ASN A 96 9.06 13.14 -3.51
CA ASN A 96 9.59 13.04 -4.86
C ASN A 96 9.88 11.60 -5.28
N ALA A 97 10.49 10.80 -4.40
CA ALA A 97 10.76 9.39 -4.66
C ALA A 97 9.47 8.59 -4.87
N LEU A 98 8.46 8.82 -4.02
CA LEU A 98 7.15 8.18 -4.14
C LEU A 98 6.45 8.57 -5.44
N THR A 99 6.50 9.84 -5.83
CA THR A 99 5.88 10.33 -7.07
C THR A 99 6.58 9.77 -8.33
N ASN A 100 7.87 9.50 -8.25
CA ASN A 100 8.62 8.85 -9.31
C ASN A 100 8.41 7.32 -9.40
N TYR A 101 7.76 6.70 -8.41
CA TYR A 101 7.62 5.25 -8.37
C TYR A 101 6.50 4.75 -9.29
N THR A 102 6.87 4.32 -10.49
CA THR A 102 5.95 3.92 -11.58
C THR A 102 5.04 2.73 -11.25
N ASN A 103 5.44 1.89 -10.30
CA ASN A 103 4.64 0.71 -9.93
C ASN A 103 3.32 1.04 -9.23
N PHE A 104 3.14 2.27 -8.73
CA PHE A 104 1.85 2.70 -8.20
C PHE A 104 0.80 2.74 -9.31
N GLU A 105 1.10 3.37 -10.44
CA GLU A 105 0.18 3.48 -11.58
C GLU A 105 -0.22 2.10 -12.13
N LYS A 106 0.75 1.17 -12.22
CA LYS A 106 0.48 -0.22 -12.66
C LYS A 106 -0.50 -0.97 -11.75
N ARG A 107 -0.68 -0.50 -10.51
CA ARG A 107 -1.58 -1.07 -9.51
C ARG A 107 -2.83 -0.22 -9.27
N GLY A 108 -3.15 0.69 -10.18
CA GLY A 108 -4.33 1.53 -10.08
C GLY A 108 -4.20 2.75 -9.17
N PHE A 109 -3.01 3.05 -8.61
CA PHE A 109 -2.80 4.23 -7.77
C PHE A 109 -2.23 5.39 -8.57
N VAL A 110 -3.01 6.45 -8.76
CA VAL A 110 -2.63 7.62 -9.58
C VAL A 110 -2.43 8.85 -8.71
N ILE A 111 -1.21 9.37 -8.67
CA ILE A 111 -0.89 10.61 -7.96
C ILE A 111 -1.36 11.78 -8.81
N LYS A 112 -2.32 12.56 -8.30
CA LYS A 112 -2.95 13.69 -9.01
C LYS A 112 -2.26 15.01 -8.74
N ALA A 113 -1.73 15.21 -7.54
CA ALA A 113 -1.06 16.43 -7.12
C ALA A 113 -0.09 16.17 -5.96
N MET A 114 0.84 17.07 -5.81
CA MET A 114 1.66 17.21 -4.61
C MET A 114 1.37 18.55 -3.95
N PHE A 115 1.59 18.64 -2.64
CA PHE A 115 1.42 19.87 -1.86
C PHE A 115 2.65 20.13 -1.00
N ASP A 116 3.10 21.38 -0.98
CA ASP A 116 4.22 21.81 -0.14
C ASP A 116 3.99 23.27 0.30
N VAL A 117 4.72 23.71 1.32
CA VAL A 117 4.71 25.09 1.81
C VAL A 117 5.86 25.93 1.24
N LYS A 118 6.88 25.31 0.62
CA LYS A 118 8.08 25.97 0.13
C LYS A 118 7.81 26.69 -1.20
N PRO A 119 7.88 28.05 -1.25
CA PRO A 119 7.54 28.81 -2.46
C PRO A 119 8.34 28.38 -3.70
N GLN A 120 9.60 27.98 -3.52
CA GLN A 120 10.48 27.58 -4.62
C GLN A 120 10.09 26.26 -5.28
N LEU A 121 9.19 25.47 -4.67
CA LEU A 121 8.69 24.20 -5.22
C LEU A 121 7.36 24.38 -5.93
N ILE A 122 6.59 25.39 -5.55
CA ILE A 122 5.23 25.61 -6.06
C ILE A 122 5.25 25.88 -7.57
N GLY A 123 4.34 25.23 -8.28
CA GLY A 123 4.23 25.29 -9.73
C GLY A 123 5.16 24.37 -10.51
N LYS A 124 6.18 23.78 -9.87
CA LYS A 124 7.01 22.75 -10.49
C LYS A 124 6.23 21.46 -10.68
N GLU A 125 6.76 20.61 -11.55
CA GLU A 125 6.17 19.30 -11.86
C GLU A 125 7.19 18.16 -11.69
N ILE A 126 6.72 17.05 -11.17
CA ILE A 126 7.47 15.79 -11.10
C ILE A 126 6.66 14.73 -11.84
N ARG A 127 7.20 14.19 -12.94
CA ARG A 127 6.47 13.26 -13.82
C ARG A 127 5.06 13.76 -14.20
N LYS A 128 4.94 15.04 -14.56
CA LYS A 128 3.66 15.72 -14.88
C LYS A 128 2.70 15.88 -13.69
N VAL A 129 3.12 15.56 -12.47
CA VAL A 129 2.38 15.82 -11.24
C VAL A 129 2.79 17.20 -10.73
N LYS A 130 1.87 18.14 -10.70
CA LYS A 130 2.12 19.52 -10.29
C LYS A 130 2.16 19.66 -8.78
N ILE A 131 3.04 20.53 -8.28
CA ILE A 131 3.16 20.90 -6.87
C ILE A 131 2.35 22.17 -6.64
N TYR A 132 1.40 22.10 -5.70
CA TYR A 132 0.55 23.21 -5.28
C TYR A 132 0.94 23.69 -3.89
N HIS A 133 0.56 24.92 -3.55
CA HIS A 133 0.71 25.40 -2.17
C HIS A 133 -0.28 24.71 -1.24
N LEU A 134 0.14 24.35 -0.04
CA LEU A 134 -0.66 23.60 0.93
C LEU A 134 -1.98 24.32 1.27
N ASP A 135 -2.04 25.66 1.19
CA ASP A 135 -3.27 26.42 1.45
C ASP A 135 -4.40 26.15 0.44
N THR A 136 -4.09 25.55 -0.71
CA THR A 136 -5.09 25.19 -1.72
C THR A 136 -5.60 23.74 -1.57
N LEU A 137 -5.23 23.06 -0.48
CA LEU A 137 -5.48 21.63 -0.29
C LEU A 137 -6.97 21.28 -0.32
N GLU A 138 -7.77 21.96 0.49
CA GLU A 138 -9.20 21.67 0.65
C GLU A 138 -9.97 21.97 -0.64
N ASP A 139 -9.65 23.09 -1.28
CA ASP A 139 -10.24 23.47 -2.56
C ASP A 139 -9.89 22.45 -3.66
N TYR A 140 -8.66 21.94 -3.67
CA TYR A 140 -8.26 20.90 -4.61
C TYR A 140 -9.01 19.59 -4.37
N ILE A 141 -9.09 19.13 -3.11
CA ILE A 141 -9.78 17.89 -2.75
C ILE A 141 -11.27 17.98 -3.14
N SER A 142 -11.93 19.13 -2.89
CA SER A 142 -13.35 19.33 -3.21
C SER A 142 -13.66 19.24 -4.70
N LYS A 143 -12.69 19.60 -5.56
CA LYS A 143 -12.83 19.60 -7.03
C LYS A 143 -12.42 18.30 -7.69
N HIS A 144 -11.67 17.46 -6.98
CA HIS A 144 -11.10 16.23 -7.51
C HIS A 144 -11.50 15.05 -6.63
N GLN A 145 -11.75 13.91 -7.24
CA GLN A 145 -12.10 12.68 -6.52
C GLN A 145 -10.85 12.06 -5.89
N ILE A 146 -10.40 12.64 -4.79
CA ILE A 146 -9.24 12.14 -4.05
C ILE A 146 -9.68 11.18 -2.97
N GLN A 147 -9.13 9.98 -2.94
CA GLN A 147 -9.46 8.94 -1.96
C GLN A 147 -8.37 8.78 -0.89
N ILE A 148 -7.10 8.96 -1.28
CA ILE A 148 -5.96 8.64 -0.43
C ILE A 148 -5.03 9.86 -0.35
N ALA A 149 -4.54 10.16 0.85
CA ALA A 149 -3.45 11.12 1.04
C ALA A 149 -2.20 10.40 1.55
N VAL A 150 -1.04 10.79 1.03
CA VAL A 150 0.27 10.32 1.50
C VAL A 150 0.95 11.46 2.25
N LEU A 151 1.27 11.26 3.53
CA LEU A 151 1.99 12.23 4.34
C LEU A 151 3.48 11.91 4.35
N SER A 152 4.29 12.80 3.78
CA SER A 152 5.75 12.75 3.78
C SER A 152 6.37 14.06 4.32
N ILE A 153 5.82 14.54 5.43
CA ILE A 153 6.16 15.79 6.13
C ILE A 153 6.70 15.51 7.54
N PRO A 154 7.36 16.49 8.19
CA PRO A 154 7.81 16.36 9.57
C PRO A 154 6.67 16.08 10.55
N LYS A 155 6.98 15.35 11.63
CA LYS A 155 6.01 14.91 12.63
C LYS A 155 5.22 16.05 13.29
N ASN A 156 5.88 17.20 13.51
CA ASN A 156 5.27 18.39 14.13
C ASN A 156 4.15 19.02 13.28
N GLU A 157 4.14 18.75 11.97
CA GLU A 157 3.14 19.28 11.03
C GLU A 157 2.05 18.23 10.70
N ALA A 158 2.37 16.95 10.86
CA ALA A 158 1.54 15.84 10.40
C ALA A 158 0.13 15.85 11.04
N ILE A 159 0.02 16.12 12.35
CA ILE A 159 -1.26 16.11 13.07
C ILE A 159 -2.19 17.21 12.54
N ALA A 160 -1.67 18.43 12.35
CA ALA A 160 -2.47 19.55 11.85
C ALA A 160 -2.94 19.30 10.40
N VAL A 161 -2.05 18.78 9.56
CA VAL A 161 -2.37 18.46 8.16
C VAL A 161 -3.35 17.29 8.07
N ALA A 162 -3.19 16.25 8.91
CA ALA A 162 -4.13 15.12 8.95
C ALA A 162 -5.55 15.59 9.30
N LYS A 163 -5.72 16.49 10.26
CA LYS A 163 -7.03 17.10 10.58
C LYS A 163 -7.64 17.82 9.39
N ARG A 164 -6.83 18.59 8.64
CA ARG A 164 -7.29 19.28 7.42
C ARG A 164 -7.75 18.28 6.35
N LEU A 165 -6.98 17.22 6.12
CA LEU A 165 -7.32 16.14 5.18
C LEU A 165 -8.65 15.46 5.54
N VAL A 166 -8.83 15.10 6.81
CA VAL A 166 -10.05 14.47 7.32
C VAL A 166 -11.26 15.40 7.13
N ASN A 167 -11.12 16.67 7.50
CA ASN A 167 -12.18 17.68 7.31
C ASN A 167 -12.53 17.92 5.85
N ALA A 168 -11.55 17.77 4.94
CA ALA A 168 -11.77 17.84 3.49
C ALA A 168 -12.38 16.55 2.89
N GLY A 169 -12.61 15.51 3.71
CA GLY A 169 -13.28 14.27 3.31
C GLY A 169 -12.36 13.10 2.95
N ILE A 170 -11.05 13.21 3.17
CA ILE A 170 -10.13 12.09 2.97
C ILE A 170 -10.42 10.99 3.99
N LYS A 171 -10.51 9.74 3.52
CA LYS A 171 -10.82 8.55 4.32
C LYS A 171 -9.66 7.56 4.46
N ALA A 172 -8.57 7.77 3.74
CA ALA A 172 -7.39 6.91 3.82
C ALA A 172 -6.09 7.73 3.80
N ILE A 173 -5.20 7.47 4.75
CA ILE A 173 -3.92 8.16 4.89
C ILE A 173 -2.79 7.14 4.97
N LEU A 174 -1.82 7.24 4.07
CA LEU A 174 -0.54 6.55 4.18
C LEU A 174 0.46 7.49 4.87
N ASN A 175 0.82 7.20 6.11
CA ASN A 175 1.58 8.08 6.96
C ASN A 175 3.06 7.66 7.06
N PHE A 176 3.97 8.48 6.54
CA PHE A 176 5.41 8.33 6.69
C PHE A 176 5.99 9.26 7.79
N ALA A 177 5.18 10.11 8.41
CA ALA A 177 5.64 10.90 9.54
C ALA A 177 5.81 10.00 10.78
N HIS A 178 6.86 10.27 11.57
CA HIS A 178 7.14 9.49 12.79
C HIS A 178 6.23 9.92 13.95
N THR A 179 4.92 9.80 13.76
CA THR A 179 3.91 10.09 14.78
C THR A 179 2.62 9.35 14.46
N ASP A 180 1.92 8.93 15.48
CA ASP A 180 0.57 8.40 15.32
C ASP A 180 -0.41 9.56 15.09
N LEU A 181 -1.35 9.33 14.18
CA LEU A 181 -2.38 10.31 13.84
C LEU A 181 -3.65 9.98 14.59
N GLU A 182 -4.15 10.96 15.33
CA GLU A 182 -5.47 10.90 15.96
C GLU A 182 -6.53 11.28 14.92
N VAL A 183 -7.26 10.29 14.41
CA VAL A 183 -8.30 10.45 13.40
C VAL A 183 -9.58 9.73 13.83
N PRO A 184 -10.77 10.12 13.31
CA PRO A 184 -12.01 9.39 13.54
C PRO A 184 -11.92 7.92 13.09
N GLU A 185 -12.74 7.04 13.70
CA GLU A 185 -12.74 5.59 13.43
C GLU A 185 -13.06 5.23 11.96
N ASP A 186 -13.73 6.10 11.24
CA ASP A 186 -14.07 5.94 9.82
C ASP A 186 -12.94 6.38 8.86
N VAL A 187 -11.79 6.79 9.39
CA VAL A 187 -10.59 7.14 8.63
C VAL A 187 -9.51 6.07 8.84
N ILE A 188 -9.06 5.49 7.74
CA ILE A 188 -8.02 4.44 7.75
C ILE A 188 -6.64 5.10 7.72
N VAL A 189 -5.77 4.73 8.64
CA VAL A 189 -4.36 5.14 8.64
C VAL A 189 -3.46 3.93 8.58
N GLU A 190 -2.55 3.91 7.60
CA GLU A 190 -1.45 2.96 7.53
C GLU A 190 -0.13 3.71 7.82
N ASN A 191 0.53 3.34 8.91
CA ASN A 191 1.81 3.93 9.31
C ASN A 191 2.99 3.17 8.70
N VAL A 192 3.94 3.90 8.09
CA VAL A 192 5.15 3.36 7.48
C VAL A 192 6.37 3.92 8.17
N HIS A 193 6.86 3.23 9.20
CA HIS A 193 8.07 3.60 9.93
C HIS A 193 9.27 2.79 9.41
N LEU A 194 10.07 3.40 8.53
CA LEU A 194 11.23 2.71 7.92
C LEU A 194 12.26 2.26 8.96
N SER A 195 12.42 3.02 10.06
CA SER A 195 13.28 2.68 11.19
C SER A 195 12.93 1.35 11.84
N ASP A 196 11.64 0.97 11.90
CA ASP A 196 11.20 -0.28 12.52
C ASP A 196 11.76 -1.51 11.79
N PHE A 197 11.89 -1.42 10.47
CA PHE A 197 12.50 -2.48 9.67
C PHE A 197 14.00 -2.60 9.95
N LEU A 198 14.70 -1.49 10.12
CA LEU A 198 16.12 -1.47 10.48
C LEU A 198 16.35 -2.01 11.90
N MET A 199 15.50 -1.65 12.87
CA MET A 199 15.56 -2.19 14.23
C MET A 199 15.34 -3.71 14.25
N LYS A 200 14.38 -4.22 13.47
CA LYS A 200 14.18 -5.67 13.30
C LYS A 200 15.40 -6.36 12.66
N LEU A 201 16.08 -5.72 11.70
CA LEU A 201 17.30 -6.22 11.11
C LEU A 201 18.45 -6.23 12.13
N SER A 202 18.62 -5.17 12.91
CA SER A 202 19.64 -5.08 13.97
C SER A 202 19.51 -6.23 14.96
N TYR A 203 18.31 -6.51 15.46
CA TYR A 203 18.06 -7.65 16.33
C TYR A 203 18.50 -8.98 15.70
N ARG A 204 18.16 -9.21 14.43
CA ARG A 204 18.53 -10.44 13.72
C ARG A 204 20.05 -10.58 13.54
N VAL A 205 20.75 -9.48 13.27
CA VAL A 205 22.20 -9.47 13.13
C VAL A 205 22.87 -9.80 14.47
N SER A 206 22.42 -9.20 15.59
CA SER A 206 22.92 -9.51 16.94
C SER A 206 22.73 -10.98 17.28
N SER A 207 21.54 -11.55 16.99
CA SER A 207 21.27 -12.98 17.24
C SER A 207 22.14 -13.92 16.40
N LEU A 208 22.64 -13.51 15.24
CA LEU A 208 23.58 -14.31 14.45
C LEU A 208 24.99 -14.30 15.01
N THR A 209 25.38 -13.23 15.72
CA THR A 209 26.70 -13.08 16.34
C THR A 209 26.80 -13.81 17.69
N GLU A 210 25.69 -13.91 18.43
CA GLU A 210 25.62 -14.61 19.71
C GLU A 210 25.60 -16.15 19.58
N ASN A 211 25.23 -16.68 18.41
CA ASN A 211 25.23 -18.11 18.12
C ASN A 211 26.51 -18.62 17.44
N ARG A 212 27.58 -17.84 17.46
CA ARG A 212 28.94 -18.20 17.03
C ARG A 212 29.88 -18.25 18.23
#